data_78ed3aca51b397ff4ed768a364d30271
#
_entry.id   78ed3aca51b397ff4ed768a364d30271
#
_cell.length_a   1.000
_cell.length_b   1.000
_cell.length_c   1.000
_cell.angle_alpha   90.00
_cell.angle_beta   90.00
_cell.angle_gamma   90.00
#
_symmetry.space_group_name_H-M   'P 1'
#
loop_
_entity.id
_entity.type
_entity.pdbx_description
1 polymer ?
#
loop_
_entity_poly.entity_id
_entity_poly.type
_entity_poly.pdbx_seq_one_letter_code
_entity_poly.pdbx_strand_id
1 'polypeptide(L)'
;MPMKAPTLIRRFVVTAGVLLLAACSADVTSPPAPSSAVSTPSMFVPSEAAKAMIGVVDGTYTVMVDPWRDQTFNLGPNHLDIPAGSVCMLGRSGYGPAYWDRPCVAEPRPFMLTVIIRGAATDHPSMDFAPAMRFNPYRTVQLFMYAPRVSMYDAINWKMHYCPNVGACFDESLTDPTLQTRIDYTNNVLFRRVKHFSGYTVAE
;
A
#
# COMPACT_ATOMS: atom_id res chain seq x y z
N MET A 1 -28.56 -49.55 8.40
CA MET A 1 -28.72 -50.03 7.02
C MET A 1 -27.60 -49.38 6.19
N PRO A 2 -26.69 -50.14 5.65
CA PRO A 2 -25.58 -49.59 4.84
C PRO A 2 -25.95 -49.70 3.37
N MET A 3 -25.70 -48.59 2.60
CA MET A 3 -25.77 -48.66 1.15
C MET A 3 -24.38 -48.48 0.56
N LYS A 4 -24.11 -49.42 -0.33
CA LYS A 4 -22.85 -49.71 -1.05
C LYS A 4 -22.56 -48.62 -2.12
N ALA A 5 -21.26 -48.34 -2.29
CA ALA A 5 -20.70 -47.69 -3.47
C ALA A 5 -20.67 -48.63 -4.71
N PRO A 6 -20.64 -48.11 -5.92
CA PRO A 6 -20.05 -48.80 -7.05
C PRO A 6 -18.76 -48.10 -7.54
N THR A 7 -17.77 -48.91 -7.59
CA THR A 7 -16.45 -48.74 -8.24
C THR A 7 -16.64 -48.68 -9.76
N LEU A 8 -16.15 -47.67 -10.43
CA LEU A 8 -16.03 -47.64 -11.88
C LEU A 8 -14.57 -47.50 -12.30
N ILE A 9 -14.03 -48.62 -12.68
CA ILE A 9 -12.75 -48.79 -13.35
C ILE A 9 -12.91 -48.30 -14.78
N ARG A 10 -12.12 -47.38 -15.24
CA ARG A 10 -11.99 -47.06 -16.66
C ARG A 10 -10.56 -47.04 -17.13
N ARG A 11 -10.40 -47.91 -18.12
CA ARG A 11 -9.19 -48.45 -18.75
C ARG A 11 -8.35 -47.37 -19.44
N PHE A 12 -7.03 -47.54 -19.31
CA PHE A 12 -5.98 -46.93 -20.11
C PHE A 12 -6.10 -47.36 -21.58
N VAL A 13 -5.96 -46.40 -22.48
CA VAL A 13 -5.58 -46.63 -23.86
C VAL A 13 -4.28 -45.86 -24.09
N VAL A 14 -3.23 -46.63 -24.25
CA VAL A 14 -1.91 -46.20 -24.70
C VAL A 14 -1.95 -46.18 -26.23
N THR A 15 -1.73 -45.04 -26.84
CA THR A 15 -1.44 -44.93 -28.27
C THR A 15 -0.06 -44.30 -28.44
N ALA A 16 0.86 -45.15 -28.86
CA ALA A 16 2.17 -44.77 -29.35
C ALA A 16 2.03 -44.21 -30.78
N GLY A 17 2.60 -43.10 -31.06
CA GLY A 17 2.66 -42.47 -32.38
C GLY A 17 4.04 -41.84 -32.60
N VAL A 18 4.68 -42.33 -33.63
CA VAL A 18 6.07 -42.24 -34.04
C VAL A 18 6.45 -40.87 -34.62
N LEU A 19 7.69 -40.48 -34.33
CA LEU A 19 8.60 -39.47 -34.90
C LEU A 19 8.32 -38.98 -36.34
N LEU A 20 8.47 -37.66 -36.51
CA LEU A 20 9.12 -37.06 -37.68
C LEU A 20 9.95 -35.85 -37.24
N LEU A 21 11.27 -36.00 -37.37
CA LEU A 21 12.28 -34.96 -37.26
C LEU A 21 12.20 -34.05 -38.52
N ALA A 22 11.87 -32.82 -38.37
CA ALA A 22 12.14 -31.77 -39.36
C ALA A 22 12.96 -30.67 -38.67
N ALA A 23 14.25 -30.68 -38.94
CA ALA A 23 15.15 -29.57 -38.60
C ALA A 23 14.83 -28.38 -39.52
N CYS A 24 14.30 -27.31 -38.94
CA CYS A 24 14.38 -25.98 -39.53
C CYS A 24 15.07 -25.09 -38.51
N SER A 25 16.32 -24.77 -38.81
CA SER A 25 17.08 -23.68 -38.20
C SER A 25 16.42 -22.38 -38.62
N ALA A 26 15.61 -21.82 -37.76
CA ALA A 26 15.20 -20.42 -37.86
C ALA A 26 15.95 -19.68 -36.73
N ASP A 27 16.77 -18.71 -37.12
CA ASP A 27 17.32 -17.71 -36.24
C ASP A 27 16.15 -17.03 -35.49
N VAL A 28 15.88 -17.51 -34.30
CA VAL A 28 14.94 -16.87 -33.39
C VAL A 28 15.74 -15.77 -32.70
N THR A 29 15.66 -14.56 -33.30
CA THR A 29 15.96 -13.33 -32.56
C THR A 29 14.98 -13.30 -31.39
N SER A 30 15.45 -13.75 -30.23
CA SER A 30 14.67 -13.69 -28.99
C SER A 30 14.27 -12.25 -28.73
N PRO A 31 12.98 -11.93 -28.60
CA PRO A 31 12.61 -10.61 -28.10
C PRO A 31 13.23 -10.45 -26.71
N PRO A 32 13.74 -9.25 -26.39
CA PRO A 32 14.29 -9.00 -25.06
C PRO A 32 13.22 -9.36 -24.04
N ALA A 33 13.56 -10.24 -23.11
CA ALA A 33 12.71 -10.57 -21.98
C ALA A 33 12.28 -9.26 -21.30
N PRO A 34 10.99 -9.09 -20.95
CA PRO A 34 10.59 -7.93 -20.19
C PRO A 34 11.41 -7.96 -18.91
N SER A 35 12.30 -6.98 -18.78
CA SER A 35 13.05 -6.74 -17.56
C SER A 35 12.00 -6.50 -16.47
N SER A 36 11.74 -7.52 -15.67
CA SER A 36 11.01 -7.35 -14.42
C SER A 36 11.91 -6.52 -13.53
N ALA A 37 11.86 -5.21 -13.74
CA ALA A 37 12.37 -4.27 -12.77
C ALA A 37 11.59 -4.54 -11.49
N VAL A 38 12.20 -5.32 -10.60
CA VAL A 38 11.80 -5.33 -9.20
C VAL A 38 11.96 -3.89 -8.76
N SER A 39 10.84 -3.19 -8.70
CA SER A 39 10.80 -1.85 -8.14
C SER A 39 11.18 -2.03 -6.68
N THR A 40 12.46 -1.88 -6.37
CA THR A 40 12.91 -1.61 -5.02
C THR A 40 12.08 -0.42 -4.55
N PRO A 41 11.41 -0.48 -3.38
CA PRO A 41 10.71 0.67 -2.86
C PRO A 41 11.71 1.83 -2.82
N SER A 42 11.45 2.83 -3.65
CA SER A 42 12.28 4.03 -3.67
C SER A 42 12.16 4.65 -2.30
N MET A 43 13.22 4.58 -1.50
CA MET A 43 13.31 5.37 -0.29
C MET A 43 13.28 6.82 -0.75
N PHE A 44 12.16 7.49 -0.49
CA PHE A 44 12.04 8.91 -0.78
C PHE A 44 13.01 9.65 0.14
N VAL A 45 14.04 10.21 -0.45
CA VAL A 45 14.93 11.14 0.23
C VAL A 45 14.48 12.54 -0.21
N PRO A 46 13.85 13.34 0.70
CA PRO A 46 13.54 14.72 0.40
C PRO A 46 14.84 15.43 -0.01
N SER A 47 14.83 16.15 -1.12
CA SER A 47 16.01 16.95 -1.47
C SER A 47 16.27 17.97 -0.36
N GLU A 48 17.53 18.29 -0.08
CA GLU A 48 17.88 19.31 0.92
C GLU A 48 17.20 20.66 0.64
N ALA A 49 16.93 20.97 -0.64
CA ALA A 49 16.15 22.14 -1.03
C ALA A 49 14.67 22.01 -0.58
N ALA A 50 14.08 20.82 -0.61
CA ALA A 50 12.73 20.60 -0.10
C ALA A 50 12.69 20.75 1.44
N LYS A 51 13.71 20.27 2.14
CA LYS A 51 13.86 20.47 3.59
C LYS A 51 13.99 21.95 3.98
N ALA A 52 14.71 22.74 3.17
CA ALA A 52 14.95 24.16 3.46
C ALA A 52 13.75 25.08 3.15
N MET A 53 12.87 24.70 2.24
CA MET A 53 11.71 25.51 1.80
C MET A 53 10.43 25.21 2.55
N ILE A 54 10.40 24.16 3.35
CA ILE A 54 9.16 23.71 4.00
C ILE A 54 9.18 24.17 5.45
N GLY A 55 8.57 25.32 5.71
CA GLY A 55 8.03 25.56 7.03
C GLY A 55 7.09 24.41 7.34
N VAL A 56 7.36 23.65 8.42
CA VAL A 56 6.50 22.56 8.88
C VAL A 56 5.21 23.21 9.37
N VAL A 57 4.21 23.26 8.51
CA VAL A 57 2.94 23.96 8.78
C VAL A 57 1.78 23.02 8.57
N ASP A 58 0.74 23.24 9.36
CA ASP A 58 -0.56 22.62 9.15
C ASP A 58 -1.13 23.04 7.79
N GLY A 59 -1.87 22.17 7.14
CA GLY A 59 -2.39 22.48 5.81
C GLY A 59 -3.41 21.47 5.29
N THR A 60 -4.06 21.88 4.22
CA THR A 60 -4.98 21.02 3.47
C THR A 60 -4.46 20.83 2.05
N TYR A 61 -4.31 19.60 1.65
CA TYR A 61 -3.86 19.20 0.34
C TYR A 61 -5.00 18.48 -0.37
N THR A 62 -5.17 18.78 -1.65
CA THR A 62 -6.15 18.08 -2.49
C THR A 62 -5.44 17.57 -3.74
N VAL A 63 -5.50 16.28 -3.96
CA VAL A 63 -4.83 15.61 -5.08
C VAL A 63 -5.82 14.77 -5.87
N MET A 64 -5.58 14.65 -7.18
CA MET A 64 -6.34 13.75 -8.04
C MET A 64 -5.67 12.38 -8.04
N VAL A 65 -6.37 11.36 -7.55
CA VAL A 65 -5.92 9.98 -7.61
C VAL A 65 -6.47 9.32 -8.86
N ASP A 66 -5.57 8.80 -9.70
CA ASP A 66 -5.90 7.91 -10.83
C ASP A 66 -5.67 6.45 -10.38
N PRO A 67 -6.72 5.66 -10.15
CA PRO A 67 -6.57 4.31 -9.61
C PRO A 67 -5.80 3.34 -10.49
N TRP A 68 -5.55 3.70 -11.75
CA TRP A 68 -4.90 2.84 -12.73
C TRP A 68 -3.41 3.11 -12.93
N ARG A 69 -2.85 4.05 -12.15
CA ARG A 69 -1.43 4.41 -12.21
C ARG A 69 -0.77 4.30 -10.86
N ASP A 70 0.52 3.97 -10.86
CA ASP A 70 1.36 4.16 -9.70
C ASP A 70 1.57 5.66 -9.49
N GLN A 71 1.32 6.14 -8.29
CA GLN A 71 1.41 7.57 -7.96
C GLN A 71 2.06 7.79 -6.60
N THR A 72 2.90 8.81 -6.53
CA THR A 72 3.44 9.37 -5.29
C THR A 72 2.96 10.80 -5.17
N PHE A 73 2.30 11.10 -4.07
CA PHE A 73 1.80 12.44 -3.75
C PHE A 73 2.65 13.09 -2.67
N ASN A 74 3.23 14.24 -2.98
CA ASN A 74 3.93 15.05 -2.00
C ASN A 74 2.93 15.95 -1.26
N LEU A 75 2.90 15.83 0.07
CA LEU A 75 1.98 16.52 0.98
C LEU A 75 2.81 17.39 1.95
N GLY A 76 3.50 18.39 1.40
CA GLY A 76 4.54 19.10 2.12
C GLY A 76 5.75 18.17 2.38
N PRO A 77 6.22 18.04 3.63
CA PRO A 77 7.31 17.11 3.99
C PRO A 77 6.89 15.65 4.05
N ASN A 78 5.60 15.38 3.95
CA ASN A 78 5.03 14.04 3.97
C ASN A 78 4.81 13.54 2.56
N HIS A 79 4.63 12.24 2.38
CA HIS A 79 4.17 11.72 1.10
C HIS A 79 3.35 10.45 1.23
N LEU A 80 2.69 10.09 0.14
CA LEU A 80 1.79 8.98 0.04
C LEU A 80 2.00 8.25 -1.27
N ASP A 81 2.32 6.96 -1.21
CA ASP A 81 2.48 6.08 -2.37
C ASP A 81 1.22 5.25 -2.58
N ILE A 82 0.58 5.40 -3.73
CA ILE A 82 -0.61 4.66 -4.12
C ILE A 82 -0.33 3.87 -5.42
N PRO A 83 -0.04 2.57 -5.36
CA PRO A 83 0.13 1.75 -6.54
C PRO A 83 -1.16 1.59 -7.35
N ALA A 84 -1.03 1.37 -8.65
CA ALA A 84 -2.14 1.05 -9.53
C ALA A 84 -2.97 -0.13 -9.03
N GLY A 85 -4.29 -0.03 -9.10
CA GLY A 85 -5.23 -1.07 -8.68
C GLY A 85 -5.29 -1.29 -7.16
N SER A 86 -4.73 -0.37 -6.36
CA SER A 86 -4.76 -0.49 -4.89
C SER A 86 -6.05 0.02 -4.26
N VAL A 87 -6.72 1.00 -4.85
CA VAL A 87 -7.92 1.61 -4.28
C VAL A 87 -9.15 0.75 -4.55
N CYS A 88 -9.92 0.47 -3.50
CA CYS A 88 -11.14 -0.33 -3.57
C CYS A 88 -12.37 0.54 -3.80
N MET A 89 -13.26 0.11 -4.70
CA MET A 89 -14.59 0.70 -4.88
C MET A 89 -15.46 0.37 -3.66
N LEU A 90 -15.66 1.32 -2.76
CA LEU A 90 -16.36 1.08 -1.48
C LEU A 90 -17.78 0.56 -1.67
N GLY A 91 -18.52 1.07 -2.65
CA GLY A 91 -19.90 0.65 -2.91
C GLY A 91 -20.06 -0.83 -3.26
N ARG A 92 -18.96 -1.52 -3.64
CA ARG A 92 -18.95 -2.96 -3.97
C ARG A 92 -18.06 -3.79 -3.04
N SER A 93 -17.20 -3.15 -2.29
CA SER A 93 -16.13 -3.84 -1.55
C SER A 93 -16.29 -3.75 -0.04
N GLY A 94 -17.16 -2.88 0.45
CA GLY A 94 -17.35 -2.61 1.86
C GLY A 94 -16.18 -1.84 2.49
N TYR A 95 -16.38 -1.33 3.70
CA TYR A 95 -15.39 -0.63 4.52
C TYR A 95 -15.44 -1.13 5.96
N GLY A 96 -14.32 -1.11 6.65
CA GLY A 96 -14.18 -1.49 8.04
C GLY A 96 -13.38 -2.78 8.26
N PRO A 97 -13.08 -3.13 9.52
CA PRO A 97 -12.14 -4.21 9.87
C PRO A 97 -12.47 -5.57 9.24
N ALA A 98 -13.76 -5.90 9.10
CA ALA A 98 -14.19 -7.16 8.49
C ALA A 98 -13.82 -7.30 7.00
N TYR A 99 -13.43 -6.20 6.35
CA TYR A 99 -13.16 -6.15 4.91
C TYR A 99 -11.69 -5.89 4.58
N TRP A 100 -10.87 -5.39 5.52
CA TRP A 100 -9.52 -4.88 5.19
C TRP A 100 -8.59 -5.92 4.58
N ASP A 101 -8.77 -7.21 4.89
CA ASP A 101 -7.98 -8.31 4.35
C ASP A 101 -8.68 -9.07 3.20
N ARG A 102 -9.85 -8.60 2.78
CA ARG A 102 -10.58 -9.23 1.67
C ARG A 102 -10.21 -8.59 0.33
N PRO A 103 -10.12 -9.37 -0.74
CA PRO A 103 -10.03 -8.84 -2.09
C PRO A 103 -11.12 -7.81 -2.36
N CYS A 104 -10.85 -6.87 -3.23
CA CYS A 104 -11.83 -5.85 -3.60
C CYS A 104 -11.91 -5.62 -5.10
N VAL A 105 -13.01 -5.03 -5.54
CA VAL A 105 -13.13 -4.47 -6.87
C VAL A 105 -12.40 -3.13 -6.88
N ALA A 106 -11.48 -2.94 -7.82
CA ALA A 106 -10.75 -1.68 -7.96
C ALA A 106 -11.69 -0.52 -8.31
N GLU A 107 -11.39 0.67 -7.79
CA GLU A 107 -12.09 1.90 -8.17
C GLU A 107 -11.83 2.19 -9.65
N PRO A 108 -12.89 2.35 -10.49
CA PRO A 108 -12.70 2.49 -11.93
C PRO A 108 -12.44 3.93 -12.39
N ARG A 109 -12.62 4.93 -11.53
CA ARG A 109 -12.56 6.34 -11.91
C ARG A 109 -11.61 7.14 -11.05
N PRO A 110 -10.94 8.14 -11.63
CA PRO A 110 -10.20 9.12 -10.85
C PRO A 110 -11.12 9.85 -9.86
N PHE A 111 -10.57 10.18 -8.70
CA PHE A 111 -11.29 10.90 -7.65
C PHE A 111 -10.36 11.87 -6.91
N MET A 112 -10.96 12.84 -6.22
CA MET A 112 -10.22 13.78 -5.39
C MET A 112 -10.01 13.21 -4.00
N LEU A 113 -8.75 13.22 -3.55
CA LEU A 113 -8.35 12.90 -2.18
C LEU A 113 -7.96 14.19 -1.48
N THR A 114 -8.61 14.50 -0.39
CA THR A 114 -8.26 15.61 0.50
C THR A 114 -7.52 15.07 1.71
N VAL A 115 -6.38 15.67 2.02
CA VAL A 115 -5.56 15.34 3.18
C VAL A 115 -5.41 16.60 4.04
N ILE A 116 -5.80 16.51 5.31
CA ILE A 116 -5.67 17.60 6.27
C ILE A 116 -4.57 17.22 7.26
N ILE A 117 -3.52 18.04 7.31
CA ILE A 117 -2.38 17.86 8.20
C ILE A 117 -2.52 18.82 9.36
N ARG A 118 -2.38 18.32 10.59
CA ARG A 118 -2.40 19.12 11.83
C ARG A 118 -1.24 18.74 12.73
N GLY A 119 -0.83 19.69 13.55
CA GLY A 119 0.26 19.51 14.49
C GLY A 119 1.60 19.22 13.83
N ALA A 120 1.80 19.64 12.59
CA ALA A 120 2.97 19.32 11.77
C ALA A 120 4.31 19.74 12.44
N ALA A 121 4.30 20.78 13.29
CA ALA A 121 5.48 21.24 14.01
C ALA A 121 5.60 20.65 15.45
N THR A 122 4.73 19.71 15.80
CA THR A 122 4.71 19.05 17.12
C THR A 122 5.35 17.67 17.05
N ASP A 123 5.40 17.00 18.18
CA ASP A 123 5.78 15.57 18.30
C ASP A 123 4.64 14.62 17.90
N HIS A 124 3.40 15.12 17.80
CA HIS A 124 2.20 14.34 17.43
C HIS A 124 1.54 14.87 16.15
N PRO A 125 2.25 14.89 15.01
CA PRO A 125 1.62 15.26 13.75
C PRO A 125 0.49 14.28 13.41
N SER A 126 -0.56 14.78 12.78
CA SER A 126 -1.70 13.96 12.34
C SER A 126 -2.12 14.27 10.92
N MET A 127 -2.73 13.29 10.25
CA MET A 127 -3.30 13.40 8.91
C MET A 127 -4.68 12.80 8.88
N ASP A 128 -5.65 13.54 8.40
CA ASP A 128 -7.00 13.07 8.10
C ASP A 128 -7.22 12.99 6.60
N PHE A 129 -7.87 11.95 6.16
CA PHE A 129 -8.10 11.65 4.74
C PHE A 129 -9.59 11.63 4.41
N ALA A 130 -9.99 12.31 3.34
CA ALA A 130 -11.35 12.29 2.82
C ALA A 130 -11.36 12.14 1.29
N PRO A 131 -12.20 11.26 0.73
CA PRO A 131 -13.11 10.34 1.42
C PRO A 131 -12.36 9.21 2.15
N ALA A 132 -13.02 8.61 3.14
CA ALA A 132 -12.54 7.35 3.71
C ALA A 132 -12.48 6.28 2.61
N MET A 133 -11.43 5.50 2.58
CA MET A 133 -11.26 4.47 1.56
C MET A 133 -10.52 3.24 2.10
N ARG A 134 -10.62 2.15 1.38
CA ARG A 134 -9.95 0.90 1.66
C ARG A 134 -9.04 0.50 0.50
N PHE A 135 -7.97 -0.21 0.83
CA PHE A 135 -7.00 -0.67 -0.17
C PHE A 135 -7.07 -2.19 -0.38
N ASN A 136 -6.68 -2.58 -1.58
CA ASN A 136 -6.54 -3.98 -1.94
C ASN A 136 -5.39 -4.61 -1.11
N PRO A 137 -5.63 -5.71 -0.37
CA PRO A 137 -4.62 -6.31 0.50
C PRO A 137 -3.39 -6.84 -0.27
N TYR A 138 -3.49 -7.06 -1.58
CA TYR A 138 -2.39 -7.50 -2.43
C TYR A 138 -1.54 -6.35 -2.99
N ARG A 139 -1.86 -5.11 -2.64
CA ARG A 139 -1.10 -3.91 -3.04
C ARG A 139 -0.62 -3.17 -1.80
N THR A 140 0.59 -2.64 -1.86
CA THR A 140 1.18 -1.95 -0.71
C THR A 140 1.05 -0.45 -0.91
N VAL A 141 0.05 0.15 -0.27
CA VAL A 141 -0.05 1.60 -0.10
C VAL A 141 0.81 1.98 1.10
N GLN A 142 1.65 3.00 0.95
CA GLN A 142 2.56 3.46 2.01
C GLN A 142 2.30 4.92 2.36
N LEU A 143 2.23 5.20 3.64
CA LEU A 143 2.12 6.55 4.18
C LEU A 143 3.43 6.90 4.90
N PHE A 144 3.95 8.08 4.61
CA PHE A 144 5.18 8.64 5.17
C PHE A 144 4.85 9.96 5.88
N MET A 145 5.10 10.01 7.18
CA MET A 145 4.83 11.16 8.02
C MET A 145 6.14 11.75 8.56
N TYR A 146 6.39 13.00 8.24
CA TYR A 146 7.50 13.74 8.78
C TYR A 146 7.20 14.16 10.23
N ALA A 147 8.07 13.79 11.14
CA ALA A 147 7.91 14.04 12.57
C ALA A 147 9.20 14.67 13.15
N PRO A 148 9.44 15.97 12.94
CA PRO A 148 10.71 16.62 13.25
C PRO A 148 11.00 16.71 14.74
N ARG A 149 9.99 16.55 15.58
CA ARG A 149 10.11 16.61 17.04
C ARG A 149 10.26 15.25 17.71
N VAL A 150 10.10 14.16 16.96
CA VAL A 150 10.33 12.82 17.49
C VAL A 150 11.81 12.68 17.81
N SER A 151 12.11 12.41 19.09
CA SER A 151 13.48 12.17 19.53
C SER A 151 14.03 10.91 18.88
N MET A 152 15.19 11.01 18.26
CA MET A 152 15.88 9.87 17.66
C MET A 152 16.31 8.82 18.70
N TYR A 153 16.49 9.22 19.96
CA TYR A 153 16.86 8.31 21.05
C TYR A 153 15.67 7.45 21.49
N ASP A 154 14.45 7.98 21.37
CA ASP A 154 13.22 7.30 21.80
C ASP A 154 12.35 6.88 20.61
N ALA A 155 12.85 7.04 19.40
CA ALA A 155 12.07 6.82 18.17
C ALA A 155 11.48 5.40 18.08
N ILE A 156 12.09 4.40 18.73
CA ILE A 156 11.57 3.02 18.76
C ILE A 156 10.19 2.91 19.42
N ASN A 157 9.85 3.83 20.31
CA ASN A 157 8.55 3.88 20.98
C ASN A 157 7.48 4.59 20.16
N TRP A 158 7.88 5.43 19.22
CA TRP A 158 6.98 6.20 18.38
C TRP A 158 6.38 5.36 17.27
N LYS A 159 5.06 5.43 17.14
CA LYS A 159 4.27 4.66 16.17
C LYS A 159 3.32 5.58 15.41
N MET A 160 2.95 5.14 14.23
CA MET A 160 1.83 5.71 13.50
C MET A 160 0.56 4.99 13.93
N HIS A 161 -0.28 5.64 14.70
CA HIS A 161 -1.56 5.14 15.15
C HIS A 161 -2.67 5.45 14.15
N TYR A 162 -3.55 4.51 13.93
CA TYR A 162 -4.78 4.71 13.19
C TYR A 162 -5.84 5.35 14.07
N CYS A 163 -6.53 6.36 13.54
CA CYS A 163 -7.56 7.12 14.23
C CYS A 163 -8.88 7.04 13.45
N PRO A 164 -9.78 6.08 13.76
CA PRO A 164 -11.10 6.00 13.11
C PRO A 164 -11.98 7.22 13.42
N ASN A 165 -11.78 7.82 14.58
CA ASN A 165 -12.47 9.00 15.05
C ASN A 165 -11.51 9.90 15.85
N VAL A 166 -11.86 11.15 16.02
CA VAL A 166 -11.09 12.08 16.84
C VAL A 166 -10.93 11.53 18.27
N GLY A 167 -9.69 11.39 18.72
CA GLY A 167 -9.35 10.90 20.07
C GLY A 167 -9.40 9.38 20.27
N ALA A 168 -9.74 8.61 19.27
CA ALA A 168 -9.76 7.13 19.33
C ALA A 168 -8.66 6.54 18.43
N CYS A 169 -7.40 6.74 18.81
CA CYS A 169 -6.25 6.24 18.04
C CYS A 169 -5.65 4.98 18.68
N PHE A 170 -5.17 4.05 17.87
CA PHE A 170 -4.52 2.83 18.34
C PHE A 170 -3.49 2.30 17.33
N ASP A 171 -2.51 1.56 17.84
CA ASP A 171 -1.53 0.89 16.99
C ASP A 171 -2.10 -0.40 16.40
N GLU A 172 -2.40 -0.38 15.10
CA GLU A 172 -2.90 -1.56 14.38
C GLU A 172 -1.85 -2.68 14.28
N SER A 173 -0.56 -2.37 14.43
CA SER A 173 0.50 -3.37 14.35
C SER A 173 0.45 -4.40 15.48
N LEU A 174 -0.25 -4.09 16.57
CA LEU A 174 -0.49 -5.03 17.67
C LEU A 174 -1.35 -6.23 17.24
N THR A 175 -2.21 -6.04 16.25
CA THR A 175 -3.07 -7.10 15.70
C THR A 175 -2.62 -7.57 14.33
N ASP A 176 -1.91 -6.72 13.58
CA ASP A 176 -1.37 -7.02 12.25
C ASP A 176 0.07 -6.52 12.11
N PRO A 177 1.08 -7.39 12.35
CA PRO A 177 2.48 -7.02 12.24
C PRO A 177 2.92 -6.47 10.88
N THR A 178 2.15 -6.69 9.81
CA THR A 178 2.45 -6.12 8.47
C THR A 178 2.27 -4.61 8.41
N LEU A 179 1.62 -4.02 9.41
CA LEU A 179 1.36 -2.58 9.55
C LEU A 179 2.34 -1.90 10.51
N GLN A 180 3.44 -2.58 10.87
CA GLN A 180 4.44 -2.03 11.76
C GLN A 180 5.02 -0.72 11.22
N THR A 181 5.09 0.29 12.09
CA THR A 181 5.79 1.54 11.80
C THR A 181 7.28 1.29 11.65
N ARG A 182 7.87 1.87 10.62
CA ARG A 182 9.31 1.94 10.37
C ARG A 182 9.76 3.39 10.47
N ILE A 183 11.04 3.61 10.73
CA ILE A 183 11.59 4.94 10.96
C ILE A 183 12.80 5.13 10.05
N ASP A 184 12.77 6.20 9.29
CA ASP A 184 13.94 6.76 8.62
C ASP A 184 14.55 7.84 9.53
N TYR A 185 15.55 7.44 10.28
CA TYR A 185 16.23 8.31 11.25
C TYR A 185 16.97 9.48 10.58
N THR A 186 17.38 9.32 9.34
CA THR A 186 18.13 10.38 8.63
C THR A 186 17.20 11.52 8.25
N ASN A 187 15.96 11.21 7.88
CA ASN A 187 15.01 12.18 7.36
C ASN A 187 13.91 12.55 8.37
N ASN A 188 13.92 12.01 9.58
CA ASN A 188 12.87 12.17 10.59
C ASN A 188 11.48 11.77 10.06
N VAL A 189 11.39 10.67 9.34
CA VAL A 189 10.18 10.18 8.73
C VAL A 189 9.78 8.85 9.34
N LEU A 190 8.55 8.78 9.84
CA LEU A 190 7.90 7.51 10.16
C LEU A 190 7.11 7.06 8.94
N PHE A 191 7.15 5.76 8.63
CA PHE A 191 6.39 5.24 7.51
C PHE A 191 5.87 3.83 7.79
N ARG A 192 4.75 3.52 7.17
CA ARG A 192 4.15 2.20 7.26
C ARG A 192 3.26 1.90 6.06
N ARG A 193 2.96 0.63 5.85
CA ARG A 193 1.85 0.21 5.04
C ARG A 193 0.53 0.63 5.68
N VAL A 194 -0.45 1.01 4.87
CA VAL A 194 -1.81 1.30 5.31
C VAL A 194 -2.82 0.46 4.51
N LYS A 195 -3.89 0.00 5.17
CA LYS A 195 -4.97 -0.79 4.56
C LYS A 195 -6.21 0.03 4.23
N HIS A 196 -6.29 1.22 4.78
CA HIS A 196 -7.44 2.11 4.64
C HIS A 196 -7.03 3.55 4.98
N PHE A 197 -7.93 4.50 4.66
CA PHE A 197 -7.81 5.89 5.09
C PHE A 197 -9.00 6.32 5.93
N SER A 198 -8.72 6.98 7.04
CA SER A 198 -9.53 7.99 7.72
C SER A 198 -8.60 8.97 8.44
N GLY A 199 -7.90 8.58 9.49
CA GLY A 199 -6.93 9.41 10.17
C GLY A 199 -5.74 8.61 10.68
N TYR A 200 -4.58 9.26 10.75
CA TYR A 200 -3.36 8.73 11.36
C TYR A 200 -2.69 9.81 12.19
N THR A 201 -2.07 9.43 13.30
CA THR A 201 -1.24 10.30 14.13
C THR A 201 0.04 9.59 14.53
N VAL A 202 1.07 10.37 14.80
CA VAL A 202 2.29 9.87 15.45
C VAL A 202 2.09 9.95 16.96
N ALA A 203 2.34 8.86 17.68
CA ALA A 203 2.23 8.76 19.14
C ALA A 203 3.21 7.71 19.71
N GLU A 204 3.45 7.76 21.02
CA GLU A 204 4.16 6.73 21.77
C GLU A 204 3.28 5.52 22.10
#